data_b9abd82a24109a54d1963e100a69b519
#
_entry.id   b9abd82a24109a54d1963e100a69b519
#
_cell.length_a   1.000
_cell.length_b   1.000
_cell.length_c   1.000
_cell.angle_alpha   90.00
_cell.angle_beta   90.00
_cell.angle_gamma   90.00
#
_symmetry.space_group_name_H-M   'P 1'
#
loop_
_entity.id
_entity.type
_entity.pdbx_description
1 polymer ?
#
loop_
_entity_poly.entity_id
_entity_poly.type
_entity_poly.pdbx_seq_one_letter_code
_entity_poly.pdbx_strand_id
1 'polypeptide(L)'
;MSKEQRARVDALLRQPRPEGPRSVEALRAGFEALMTQMIVPDALRLTRTTLGGRPALHVEPDNGRRAGTILYFHGGGWVYGSPETALSLTGNLVARTGFEAYSVDYRLAPEHPFPAAIEDTVRAYRALLDSGVDPSAVAFAGESAGGGLAVTTCLAARDAGLPLPAAVVAFSPGLDATRTGESMDTKEGVDPIFTREAVERTGAMYLAGADPHQPLLSPAVLADLTGFPPMLLQVGTNELLLDDSTRLAARARAAGVDVILDVTAGVPHVFQSFAGVLDEADEALDRAAVFLGQRVGGRIRAGRAARASSPAENRSAES
;
A
#
# COMPACT_ATOMS: atom_id res chain seq x y z
N MET A 1 -22.25 3.41 -17.68
CA MET A 1 -21.28 2.30 -17.51
C MET A 1 -20.79 2.24 -16.07
N SER A 2 -20.12 3.25 -15.52
CA SER A 2 -19.59 3.22 -14.14
C SER A 2 -20.64 2.88 -13.05
N LYS A 3 -21.86 3.44 -13.09
CA LYS A 3 -22.93 3.08 -12.13
C LYS A 3 -23.33 1.61 -12.17
N GLU A 4 -23.37 1.01 -13.36
CA GLU A 4 -23.71 -0.41 -13.53
C GLU A 4 -22.56 -1.32 -13.10
N GLN A 5 -21.29 -0.91 -13.36
CA GLN A 5 -20.12 -1.63 -12.90
C GLN A 5 -20.05 -1.63 -11.37
N ARG A 6 -20.26 -0.48 -10.71
CA ARG A 6 -20.35 -0.40 -9.24
C ARG A 6 -21.45 -1.29 -8.66
N ALA A 7 -22.63 -1.29 -9.28
CA ALA A 7 -23.73 -2.15 -8.82
C ALA A 7 -23.40 -3.66 -8.96
N ARG A 8 -22.66 -4.06 -10.01
CA ARG A 8 -22.20 -5.45 -10.17
C ARG A 8 -21.17 -5.84 -9.13
N VAL A 9 -20.20 -4.95 -8.86
CA VAL A 9 -19.18 -5.18 -7.81
C VAL A 9 -19.83 -5.26 -6.43
N ASP A 10 -20.75 -4.36 -6.10
CA ASP A 10 -21.49 -4.39 -4.83
C ASP A 10 -22.30 -5.70 -4.70
N ALA A 11 -23.02 -6.11 -5.73
CA ALA A 11 -23.78 -7.36 -5.75
C ALA A 11 -22.87 -8.61 -5.58
N LEU A 12 -21.68 -8.62 -6.20
CA LEU A 12 -20.70 -9.68 -6.01
C LEU A 12 -20.22 -9.76 -4.57
N LEU A 13 -19.89 -8.63 -3.96
CA LEU A 13 -19.36 -8.56 -2.61
C LEU A 13 -20.41 -8.87 -1.52
N ARG A 14 -21.69 -8.61 -1.80
CA ARG A 14 -22.82 -8.92 -0.90
C ARG A 14 -23.39 -10.34 -1.06
N GLN A 15 -22.76 -11.19 -1.87
CA GLN A 15 -23.20 -12.58 -1.95
C GLN A 15 -23.17 -13.24 -0.57
N PRO A 16 -24.17 -14.12 -0.27
CA PRO A 16 -24.24 -14.80 1.01
C PRO A 16 -22.95 -15.55 1.32
N ARG A 17 -22.40 -15.30 2.49
CA ARG A 17 -21.22 -16.01 3.01
C ARG A 17 -21.70 -17.04 4.03
N PRO A 18 -20.99 -18.16 4.22
CA PRO A 18 -21.32 -19.13 5.27
C PRO A 18 -21.42 -18.45 6.63
N GLU A 19 -22.50 -18.71 7.36
CA GLU A 19 -22.75 -18.17 8.69
C GLU A 19 -21.85 -18.82 9.75
N GLY A 20 -21.58 -18.10 10.83
CA GLY A 20 -20.85 -18.57 12.01
C GLY A 20 -19.38 -18.24 12.07
N PRO A 21 -18.73 -18.54 13.18
CA PRO A 21 -17.30 -18.28 13.39
C PRO A 21 -16.48 -19.13 12.43
N ARG A 22 -15.57 -18.48 11.67
CA ARG A 22 -14.67 -19.17 10.76
C ARG A 22 -13.32 -19.37 11.41
N SER A 23 -12.70 -20.53 11.16
CA SER A 23 -11.30 -20.72 11.51
C SER A 23 -10.40 -19.78 10.66
N VAL A 24 -9.19 -19.55 11.13
CA VAL A 24 -8.20 -18.73 10.39
C VAL A 24 -7.91 -19.33 9.02
N GLU A 25 -7.83 -20.67 8.94
CA GLU A 25 -7.62 -21.39 7.68
C GLU A 25 -8.77 -21.15 6.70
N ALA A 26 -10.02 -21.17 7.18
CA ALA A 26 -11.18 -20.89 6.34
C ALA A 26 -11.23 -19.45 5.86
N LEU A 27 -10.78 -18.49 6.69
CA LEU A 27 -10.63 -17.09 6.29
C LEU A 27 -9.55 -16.94 5.20
N ARG A 28 -8.39 -17.57 5.38
CA ARG A 28 -7.28 -17.57 4.41
C ARG A 28 -7.72 -18.18 3.07
N ALA A 29 -8.31 -19.37 3.09
CA ALA A 29 -8.79 -20.03 1.88
C ALA A 29 -9.89 -19.22 1.15
N GLY A 30 -10.83 -18.64 1.88
CA GLY A 30 -11.88 -17.80 1.31
C GLY A 30 -11.36 -16.52 0.68
N PHE A 31 -10.37 -15.88 1.30
CA PHE A 31 -9.72 -14.69 0.75
C PHE A 31 -8.90 -15.02 -0.51
N GLU A 32 -8.11 -16.10 -0.48
CA GLU A 32 -7.36 -16.58 -1.64
C GLU A 32 -8.29 -16.89 -2.82
N ALA A 33 -9.39 -17.62 -2.59
CA ALA A 33 -10.38 -17.93 -3.62
C ALA A 33 -11.04 -16.69 -4.22
N LEU A 34 -11.23 -15.61 -3.44
CA LEU A 34 -11.74 -14.34 -3.95
C LEU A 34 -10.67 -13.64 -4.80
N MET A 35 -9.45 -13.54 -4.30
CA MET A 35 -8.39 -12.75 -4.95
C MET A 35 -7.87 -13.40 -6.24
N THR A 36 -7.95 -14.73 -6.38
CA THR A 36 -7.62 -15.43 -7.64
C THR A 36 -8.58 -15.12 -8.79
N GLN A 37 -9.72 -14.48 -8.52
CA GLN A 37 -10.65 -14.01 -9.55
C GLN A 37 -10.30 -12.62 -10.08
N MET A 38 -9.38 -11.92 -9.45
CA MET A 38 -8.97 -10.58 -9.88
C MET A 38 -8.08 -10.65 -11.11
N ILE A 39 -8.26 -9.68 -12.02
CA ILE A 39 -7.50 -9.62 -13.27
C ILE A 39 -6.05 -9.23 -12.97
N VAL A 40 -5.13 -10.04 -13.45
CA VAL A 40 -3.68 -9.76 -13.40
C VAL A 40 -3.23 -9.38 -14.81
N PRO A 41 -2.44 -8.32 -15.00
CA PRO A 41 -1.87 -7.97 -16.30
C PRO A 41 -0.98 -9.09 -16.88
N ASP A 42 -1.06 -9.33 -18.20
CA ASP A 42 -0.37 -10.45 -18.86
C ASP A 42 1.15 -10.25 -18.97
N ALA A 43 1.61 -9.01 -19.14
CA ALA A 43 3.03 -8.70 -19.48
C ALA A 43 3.90 -8.55 -18.22
N LEU A 44 3.95 -9.58 -17.37
CA LEU A 44 4.71 -9.59 -16.13
C LEU A 44 5.60 -10.84 -16.03
N ARG A 45 6.82 -10.65 -15.54
CA ARG A 45 7.70 -11.73 -15.11
C ARG A 45 7.65 -11.86 -13.58
N LEU A 46 7.34 -13.07 -13.11
CA LEU A 46 7.19 -13.39 -11.70
C LEU A 46 8.32 -14.31 -11.26
N THR A 47 9.06 -13.92 -10.22
CA THR A 47 10.15 -14.72 -9.68
C THR A 47 10.02 -14.82 -8.15
N ARG A 48 9.95 -16.03 -7.62
CA ARG A 48 10.01 -16.24 -6.17
C ARG A 48 11.43 -15.97 -5.68
N THR A 49 11.54 -15.19 -4.61
CA THR A 49 12.82 -14.78 -4.03
C THR A 49 12.74 -14.70 -2.52
N THR A 50 13.81 -14.23 -1.90
CA THR A 50 13.86 -13.93 -0.45
C THR A 50 14.34 -12.51 -0.26
N LEU A 51 13.66 -11.75 0.60
CA LEU A 51 14.02 -10.37 0.93
C LEU A 51 13.96 -10.17 2.46
N GLY A 52 15.05 -9.74 3.06
CA GLY A 52 15.13 -9.54 4.51
C GLY A 52 14.85 -10.80 5.33
N GLY A 53 15.16 -11.98 4.78
CA GLY A 53 14.90 -13.28 5.43
C GLY A 53 13.45 -13.77 5.30
N ARG A 54 12.60 -13.08 4.52
CA ARG A 54 11.22 -13.50 4.24
C ARG A 54 11.07 -13.90 2.77
N PRO A 55 10.21 -14.88 2.46
CA PRO A 55 9.80 -15.13 1.09
C PRO A 55 9.22 -13.84 0.48
N ALA A 56 9.44 -13.64 -0.80
CA ALA A 56 8.89 -12.50 -1.53
C ALA A 56 8.63 -12.89 -2.99
N LEU A 57 7.69 -12.21 -3.62
CA LEU A 57 7.46 -12.29 -5.05
C LEU A 57 8.06 -11.06 -5.71
N HIS A 58 9.06 -11.27 -6.57
CA HIS A 58 9.62 -10.24 -7.44
C HIS A 58 8.79 -10.17 -8.71
N VAL A 59 8.22 -9.01 -8.98
CA VAL A 59 7.34 -8.72 -10.12
C VAL A 59 8.02 -7.69 -11.00
N GLU A 60 8.27 -8.04 -12.25
CA GLU A 60 8.92 -7.16 -13.22
C GLU A 60 8.06 -7.03 -14.47
N PRO A 61 8.08 -5.87 -15.15
CA PRO A 61 7.46 -5.78 -16.47
C PRO A 61 8.31 -6.57 -17.48
N ASP A 62 7.67 -7.31 -18.39
CA ASP A 62 8.39 -8.04 -19.46
C ASP A 62 9.16 -7.11 -20.36
N ASN A 63 8.65 -5.90 -20.57
CA ASN A 63 9.24 -4.89 -21.44
C ASN A 63 9.15 -3.49 -20.80
N GLY A 64 10.03 -2.58 -21.20
CA GLY A 64 9.93 -1.17 -20.83
C GLY A 64 10.30 -0.87 -19.39
N ARG A 65 11.16 -1.69 -18.74
CA ARG A 65 11.60 -1.47 -17.35
C ARG A 65 12.19 -0.07 -17.17
N ARG A 66 11.69 0.62 -16.15
CA ARG A 66 12.17 1.93 -15.69
C ARG A 66 12.86 1.79 -14.35
N ALA A 67 13.76 2.72 -14.03
CA ALA A 67 14.38 2.77 -12.71
C ALA A 67 13.34 3.16 -11.66
N GLY A 68 13.16 2.29 -10.66
CA GLY A 68 12.26 2.42 -9.56
C GLY A 68 11.87 1.06 -8.99
N THR A 69 11.75 0.97 -7.68
CA THR A 69 11.41 -0.26 -6.95
C THR A 69 10.22 0.01 -6.04
N ILE A 70 9.18 -0.78 -6.15
CA ILE A 70 8.04 -0.77 -5.24
C ILE A 70 8.23 -1.88 -4.22
N LEU A 71 8.33 -1.54 -2.93
CA LEU A 71 8.21 -2.51 -1.86
C LEU A 71 6.73 -2.59 -1.49
N TYR A 72 6.11 -3.72 -1.83
CA TYR A 72 4.68 -3.90 -1.73
C TYR A 72 4.29 -4.77 -0.53
N PHE A 73 3.24 -4.37 0.17
CA PHE A 73 2.69 -5.07 1.31
C PHE A 73 1.23 -5.43 1.05
N HIS A 74 0.92 -6.72 1.09
CA HIS A 74 -0.41 -7.23 0.81
C HIS A 74 -1.41 -6.92 1.94
N GLY A 75 -2.70 -6.88 1.60
CA GLY A 75 -3.80 -6.77 2.56
C GLY A 75 -4.16 -8.09 3.22
N GLY A 76 -5.26 -8.08 3.98
CA GLY A 76 -5.76 -9.28 4.66
C GLY A 76 -5.78 -9.17 6.19
N GLY A 77 -5.94 -7.94 6.73
CA GLY A 77 -6.11 -7.72 8.17
C GLY A 77 -4.95 -8.23 9.04
N TRP A 78 -3.76 -8.38 8.46
CA TRP A 78 -2.56 -9.00 9.09
C TRP A 78 -2.74 -10.48 9.48
N VAL A 79 -3.86 -11.12 9.10
CA VAL A 79 -4.24 -12.49 9.46
C VAL A 79 -4.24 -13.42 8.26
N TYR A 80 -4.52 -12.90 7.08
CA TYR A 80 -4.57 -13.64 5.81
C TYR A 80 -3.94 -12.84 4.68
N GLY A 81 -3.90 -13.41 3.49
CA GLY A 81 -3.25 -12.83 2.31
C GLY A 81 -1.83 -13.33 2.10
N SER A 82 -1.30 -13.02 0.95
CA SER A 82 0.04 -13.37 0.47
C SER A 82 0.45 -12.46 -0.69
N PRO A 83 1.70 -12.49 -1.16
CA PRO A 83 2.10 -11.84 -2.40
C PRO A 83 1.23 -12.21 -3.61
N GLU A 84 0.77 -13.45 -3.68
CA GLU A 84 -0.08 -13.95 -4.75
C GLU A 84 -1.49 -13.34 -4.71
N THR A 85 -2.07 -13.16 -3.51
CA THR A 85 -3.38 -12.52 -3.37
C THR A 85 -3.36 -11.03 -3.72
N ALA A 86 -2.21 -10.37 -3.62
CA ALA A 86 -2.01 -8.97 -4.00
C ALA A 86 -1.51 -8.79 -5.45
N LEU A 87 -1.36 -9.89 -6.21
CA LEU A 87 -0.70 -9.84 -7.52
C LEU A 87 -1.45 -8.96 -8.53
N SER A 88 -2.78 -8.89 -8.47
CA SER A 88 -3.54 -7.99 -9.32
C SER A 88 -3.10 -6.53 -9.10
N LEU A 89 -3.05 -6.05 -7.86
CA LEU A 89 -2.67 -4.68 -7.53
C LEU A 89 -1.18 -4.41 -7.79
N THR A 90 -0.31 -5.29 -7.30
CA THR A 90 1.14 -5.18 -7.51
C THR A 90 1.47 -5.18 -9.00
N GLY A 91 0.88 -6.11 -9.76
CA GLY A 91 1.07 -6.22 -11.20
C GLY A 91 0.57 -5.00 -11.96
N ASN A 92 -0.59 -4.46 -11.59
CA ASN A 92 -1.12 -3.24 -12.17
C ASN A 92 -0.21 -2.02 -11.93
N LEU A 93 0.38 -1.87 -10.73
CA LEU A 93 1.36 -0.82 -10.49
C LEU A 93 2.61 -1.02 -11.33
N VAL A 94 3.15 -2.25 -11.40
CA VAL A 94 4.32 -2.59 -12.23
C VAL A 94 4.05 -2.29 -13.71
N ALA A 95 2.93 -2.76 -14.26
CA ALA A 95 2.58 -2.57 -15.67
C ALA A 95 2.43 -1.08 -16.03
N ARG A 96 1.82 -0.27 -15.16
CA ARG A 96 1.58 1.16 -15.40
C ARG A 96 2.81 2.05 -15.16
N THR A 97 3.65 1.70 -14.19
CA THR A 97 4.86 2.51 -13.88
C THR A 97 6.07 2.10 -14.69
N GLY A 98 6.18 0.84 -15.08
CA GLY A 98 7.38 0.20 -15.57
C GLY A 98 8.44 -0.07 -14.48
N PHE A 99 8.11 0.12 -13.20
CA PHE A 99 8.99 -0.20 -12.07
C PHE A 99 8.94 -1.69 -11.78
N GLU A 100 9.96 -2.22 -11.11
CA GLU A 100 9.88 -3.54 -10.49
C GLU A 100 9.20 -3.45 -9.11
N ALA A 101 8.67 -4.55 -8.63
CA ALA A 101 8.13 -4.65 -7.27
C ALA A 101 8.60 -5.90 -6.53
N TYR A 102 8.77 -5.77 -5.23
CA TYR A 102 8.94 -6.88 -4.30
C TYR A 102 7.74 -6.91 -3.37
N SER A 103 6.89 -7.92 -3.51
CA SER A 103 5.77 -8.18 -2.61
C SER A 103 6.21 -9.15 -1.52
N VAL A 104 6.19 -8.71 -0.26
CA VAL A 104 6.77 -9.45 0.88
C VAL A 104 5.73 -10.35 1.51
N ASP A 105 6.08 -11.63 1.71
CA ASP A 105 5.29 -12.59 2.48
C ASP A 105 5.65 -12.44 3.98
N TYR A 106 5.12 -11.40 4.60
CA TYR A 106 5.35 -11.09 6.00
C TYR A 106 4.58 -12.05 6.92
N ARG A 107 5.04 -12.23 8.16
CA ARG A 107 4.42 -13.11 9.16
C ARG A 107 3.02 -12.62 9.54
N LEU A 108 2.08 -13.56 9.62
CA LEU A 108 0.68 -13.30 9.89
C LEU A 108 0.28 -13.68 11.32
N ALA A 109 -0.67 -12.95 11.87
CA ALA A 109 -1.39 -13.32 13.07
C ALA A 109 -2.43 -14.44 12.75
N PRO A 110 -2.87 -15.20 13.76
CA PRO A 110 -2.50 -15.12 15.18
C PRO A 110 -1.17 -15.76 15.52
N GLU A 111 -0.52 -16.51 14.60
CA GLU A 111 0.73 -17.23 14.85
C GLU A 111 1.87 -16.26 15.16
N HIS A 112 1.84 -15.08 14.52
CA HIS A 112 2.82 -14.02 14.69
C HIS A 112 2.11 -12.65 14.78
N PRO A 113 1.59 -12.28 15.95
CA PRO A 113 0.88 -11.03 16.14
C PRO A 113 1.80 -9.81 16.06
N PHE A 114 1.26 -8.64 16.27
CA PHE A 114 2.03 -7.40 16.41
C PHE A 114 3.21 -7.57 17.38
N PRO A 115 4.43 -7.09 17.02
CA PRO A 115 4.80 -6.28 15.84
C PRO A 115 5.42 -7.08 14.68
N ALA A 116 5.25 -8.41 14.60
CA ALA A 116 5.99 -9.29 13.71
C ALA A 116 5.96 -8.86 12.22
N ALA A 117 4.80 -8.43 11.71
CA ALA A 117 4.68 -7.95 10.32
C ALA A 117 5.54 -6.70 10.06
N ILE A 118 5.54 -5.74 10.99
CA ILE A 118 6.34 -4.50 10.88
C ILE A 118 7.83 -4.82 10.91
N GLU A 119 8.27 -5.73 11.79
CA GLU A 119 9.67 -6.18 11.82
C GLU A 119 10.10 -6.78 10.49
N ASP A 120 9.24 -7.59 9.88
CA ASP A 120 9.53 -8.23 8.59
C ASP A 120 9.63 -7.20 7.47
N THR A 121 8.70 -6.23 7.41
CA THR A 121 8.70 -5.19 6.37
C THR A 121 9.89 -4.24 6.50
N VAL A 122 10.30 -3.88 7.73
CA VAL A 122 11.53 -3.09 7.98
C VAL A 122 12.78 -3.88 7.57
N ARG A 123 12.86 -5.19 7.88
CA ARG A 123 13.98 -6.04 7.43
C ARG A 123 14.04 -6.15 5.89
N ALA A 124 12.89 -6.27 5.24
CA ALA A 124 12.82 -6.30 3.79
C ALA A 124 13.32 -4.98 3.18
N TYR A 125 12.91 -3.84 3.74
CA TYR A 125 13.41 -2.54 3.31
C TYR A 125 14.91 -2.39 3.50
N ARG A 126 15.42 -2.75 4.69
CA ARG A 126 16.86 -2.75 4.97
C ARG A 126 17.64 -3.59 3.95
N ALA A 127 17.14 -4.78 3.60
CA ALA A 127 17.78 -5.65 2.62
C ALA A 127 17.83 -5.02 1.21
N LEU A 128 16.83 -4.24 0.80
CA LEU A 128 16.90 -3.45 -0.45
C LEU A 128 18.01 -2.40 -0.38
N LEU A 129 18.10 -1.67 0.72
CA LEU A 129 19.15 -0.67 0.91
C LEU A 129 20.56 -1.30 0.93
N ASP A 130 20.71 -2.43 1.63
CA ASP A 130 21.98 -3.17 1.72
C ASP A 130 22.40 -3.75 0.37
N SER A 131 21.46 -4.03 -0.53
CA SER A 131 21.74 -4.43 -1.91
C SER A 131 22.15 -3.27 -2.83
N GLY A 132 22.19 -2.04 -2.31
CA GLY A 132 22.61 -0.84 -3.02
C GLY A 132 21.47 -0.10 -3.72
N VAL A 133 20.21 -0.42 -3.47
CA VAL A 133 19.08 0.35 -4.00
C VAL A 133 19.03 1.72 -3.31
N ASP A 134 19.02 2.78 -4.11
CA ASP A 134 18.91 4.16 -3.59
C ASP A 134 17.50 4.36 -2.97
N PRO A 135 17.38 4.83 -1.72
CA PRO A 135 16.09 5.10 -1.10
C PRO A 135 15.21 6.07 -1.90
N SER A 136 15.81 6.99 -2.66
CA SER A 136 15.07 7.88 -3.57
C SER A 136 14.48 7.17 -4.80
N ALA A 137 14.86 5.92 -5.05
CA ALA A 137 14.30 5.05 -6.08
C ALA A 137 13.31 4.02 -5.51
N VAL A 138 13.02 4.03 -4.21
CA VAL A 138 12.07 3.12 -3.56
C VAL A 138 10.78 3.84 -3.23
N ALA A 139 9.65 3.20 -3.50
CA ALA A 139 8.35 3.57 -2.94
C ALA A 139 7.77 2.41 -2.12
N PHE A 140 7.04 2.72 -1.05
CA PHE A 140 6.21 1.73 -0.37
C PHE A 140 4.80 1.80 -0.92
N ALA A 141 4.19 0.64 -1.16
CA ALA A 141 2.80 0.55 -1.56
C ALA A 141 2.10 -0.62 -0.86
N GLY A 142 0.79 -0.54 -0.71
CA GLY A 142 0.01 -1.63 -0.16
C GLY A 142 -1.46 -1.28 -0.03
N GLU A 143 -2.27 -2.31 0.18
CA GLU A 143 -3.70 -2.16 0.37
C GLU A 143 -4.16 -2.64 1.74
N SER A 144 -5.19 -2.02 2.31
CA SER A 144 -5.81 -2.43 3.58
C SER A 144 -4.78 -2.51 4.72
N ALA A 145 -4.59 -3.68 5.33
CA ALA A 145 -3.52 -3.94 6.31
C ALA A 145 -2.12 -3.63 5.75
N GLY A 146 -1.88 -3.96 4.47
CA GLY A 146 -0.64 -3.64 3.78
C GLY A 146 -0.45 -2.14 3.53
N GLY A 147 -1.53 -1.41 3.27
CA GLY A 147 -1.53 0.05 3.23
C GLY A 147 -1.15 0.65 4.59
N GLY A 148 -1.64 0.04 5.68
CA GLY A 148 -1.20 0.34 7.05
C GLY A 148 0.28 0.06 7.25
N LEU A 149 0.77 -1.10 6.77
CA LEU A 149 2.20 -1.44 6.84
C LEU A 149 3.07 -0.47 6.05
N ALA A 150 2.62 0.05 4.91
CA ALA A 150 3.38 1.05 4.16
C ALA A 150 3.67 2.30 4.99
N VAL A 151 2.71 2.76 5.80
CA VAL A 151 2.88 3.90 6.72
C VAL A 151 3.71 3.50 7.95
N THR A 152 3.37 2.38 8.61
CA THR A 152 4.04 1.97 9.85
C THR A 152 5.46 1.49 9.63
N THR A 153 5.78 0.95 8.45
CA THR A 153 7.17 0.66 8.05
C THR A 153 7.99 1.95 7.92
N CYS A 154 7.41 3.05 7.40
CA CYS A 154 8.08 4.35 7.39
C CYS A 154 8.38 4.85 8.81
N LEU A 155 7.41 4.74 9.75
CA LEU A 155 7.62 5.09 11.15
C LEU A 155 8.77 4.29 11.76
N ALA A 156 8.69 2.97 11.65
CA ALA A 156 9.69 2.06 12.22
C ALA A 156 11.07 2.20 11.56
N ALA A 157 11.13 2.46 10.26
CA ALA A 157 12.38 2.73 9.53
C ALA A 157 13.03 4.03 10.02
N ARG A 158 12.25 5.10 10.18
CA ARG A 158 12.72 6.37 10.75
C ARG A 158 13.28 6.19 12.14
N ASP A 159 12.56 5.49 13.02
CA ASP A 159 12.96 5.23 14.39
C ASP A 159 14.23 4.35 14.47
N ALA A 160 14.44 3.49 13.45
CA ALA A 160 15.66 2.71 13.28
C ALA A 160 16.81 3.48 12.57
N GLY A 161 16.64 4.76 12.27
CA GLY A 161 17.64 5.60 11.62
C GLY A 161 17.89 5.26 10.15
N LEU A 162 16.96 4.55 9.48
CA LEU A 162 17.04 4.27 8.06
C LEU A 162 16.58 5.49 7.24
N PRO A 163 17.15 5.73 6.05
CA PRO A 163 16.58 6.70 5.13
C PRO A 163 15.16 6.29 4.74
N LEU A 164 14.27 7.27 4.55
CA LEU A 164 12.89 7.00 4.14
C LEU A 164 12.78 6.82 2.61
N PRO A 165 11.75 6.09 2.12
CA PRO A 165 11.50 5.93 0.69
C PRO A 165 11.10 7.25 0.05
N ALA A 166 11.11 7.30 -1.29
CA ALA A 166 10.71 8.48 -2.07
C ALA A 166 9.23 8.83 -1.96
N ALA A 167 8.37 7.83 -1.73
CA ALA A 167 6.92 8.00 -1.67
C ALA A 167 6.21 6.83 -0.98
N VAL A 168 4.97 7.06 -0.54
CA VAL A 168 4.04 6.04 -0.04
C VAL A 168 2.75 6.10 -0.85
N VAL A 169 2.24 4.94 -1.28
CA VAL A 169 0.90 4.78 -1.86
C VAL A 169 0.12 3.78 -1.01
N ALA A 170 -1.02 4.18 -0.48
CA ALA A 170 -1.84 3.32 0.34
C ALA A 170 -3.29 3.29 -0.16
N PHE A 171 -3.77 2.09 -0.48
CA PHE A 171 -5.13 1.84 -0.93
C PHE A 171 -5.99 1.40 0.27
N SER A 172 -6.99 2.18 0.62
CA SER A 172 -7.91 1.90 1.74
C SER A 172 -7.18 1.43 3.03
N PRO A 173 -6.14 2.14 3.51
CA PRO A 173 -5.26 1.64 4.56
C PRO A 173 -5.96 1.51 5.91
N GLY A 174 -5.64 0.45 6.67
CA GLY A 174 -6.00 0.29 8.08
C GLY A 174 -4.99 1.00 8.98
N LEU A 175 -5.39 2.11 9.63
CA LEU A 175 -4.47 3.03 10.32
C LEU A 175 -4.94 3.47 11.71
N ASP A 176 -6.07 2.93 12.18
CA ASP A 176 -6.60 3.25 13.52
C ASP A 176 -7.13 1.99 14.22
N ALA A 177 -6.29 1.35 15.02
CA ALA A 177 -6.68 0.20 15.84
C ALA A 177 -7.59 0.60 17.03
N THR A 178 -7.71 1.90 17.34
CA THR A 178 -8.66 2.38 18.37
C THR A 178 -10.11 2.37 17.88
N ARG A 179 -10.34 2.26 16.55
CA ARG A 179 -11.66 2.21 15.89
C ARG A 179 -12.56 3.40 16.25
N THR A 180 -11.97 4.58 16.40
CA THR A 180 -12.67 5.81 16.82
C THR A 180 -13.12 6.68 15.65
N GLY A 181 -12.91 6.27 14.39
CA GLY A 181 -13.42 6.95 13.21
C GLY A 181 -14.95 6.88 13.11
N GLU A 182 -15.61 7.98 12.75
CA GLU A 182 -17.09 8.01 12.60
C GLU A 182 -17.58 7.07 11.50
N SER A 183 -16.72 6.79 10.48
CA SER A 183 -17.03 5.85 9.39
C SER A 183 -17.27 4.43 9.91
N MET A 184 -16.71 4.04 11.06
CA MET A 184 -16.97 2.75 11.70
C MET A 184 -18.44 2.56 12.04
N ASP A 185 -19.19 3.63 12.33
CA ASP A 185 -20.61 3.62 12.61
C ASP A 185 -21.43 4.00 11.37
N THR A 186 -21.07 5.09 10.70
CA THR A 186 -21.85 5.65 9.59
C THR A 186 -21.80 4.81 8.32
N LYS A 187 -20.83 3.90 8.19
CA LYS A 187 -20.68 2.98 7.06
C LYS A 187 -21.03 1.53 7.38
N GLU A 188 -21.42 1.21 8.63
CA GLU A 188 -21.98 -0.09 8.97
C GLU A 188 -23.21 -0.40 8.10
N GLY A 189 -23.21 -1.56 7.43
CA GLY A 189 -24.24 -1.94 6.44
C GLY A 189 -24.14 -1.27 5.06
N VAL A 190 -23.38 -0.16 4.95
CA VAL A 190 -23.04 0.43 3.65
C VAL A 190 -21.85 -0.27 3.01
N ASP A 191 -20.83 -0.58 3.82
CA ASP A 191 -19.67 -1.37 3.40
C ASP A 191 -20.11 -2.79 2.98
N PRO A 192 -19.84 -3.22 1.73
CA PRO A 192 -20.26 -4.54 1.28
C PRO A 192 -19.30 -5.67 1.71
N ILE A 193 -18.13 -5.32 2.27
CA ILE A 193 -17.08 -6.27 2.63
C ILE A 193 -17.04 -6.52 4.13
N PHE A 194 -17.06 -5.45 4.92
CA PHE A 194 -16.82 -5.47 6.35
C PHE A 194 -18.06 -5.12 7.18
N THR A 195 -18.15 -5.76 8.34
CA THR A 195 -18.90 -5.29 9.49
C THR A 195 -17.93 -4.86 10.59
N ARG A 196 -18.36 -3.98 11.48
CA ARG A 196 -17.58 -3.58 12.67
C ARG A 196 -17.06 -4.82 13.42
N GLU A 197 -17.95 -5.78 13.70
CA GLU A 197 -17.59 -7.02 14.40
C GLU A 197 -16.48 -7.80 13.70
N ALA A 198 -16.53 -7.91 12.36
CA ALA A 198 -15.51 -8.62 11.59
C ALA A 198 -14.14 -7.93 11.66
N VAL A 199 -14.13 -6.59 11.59
CA VAL A 199 -12.90 -5.78 11.70
C VAL A 199 -12.30 -5.87 13.10
N GLU A 200 -13.13 -5.80 14.14
CA GLU A 200 -12.70 -5.92 15.53
C GLU A 200 -12.15 -7.31 15.84
N ARG A 201 -12.82 -8.37 15.38
CA ARG A 201 -12.36 -9.76 15.57
C ARG A 201 -11.01 -10.00 14.89
N THR A 202 -10.84 -9.56 13.66
CA THR A 202 -9.57 -9.70 12.92
C THR A 202 -8.47 -8.86 13.59
N GLY A 203 -8.81 -7.63 13.98
CA GLY A 203 -7.91 -6.74 14.72
C GLY A 203 -7.44 -7.33 16.05
N ALA A 204 -8.34 -7.98 16.80
CA ALA A 204 -7.98 -8.63 18.06
C ALA A 204 -6.93 -9.73 17.90
N MET A 205 -6.97 -10.50 16.79
CA MET A 205 -5.95 -11.51 16.48
C MET A 205 -4.58 -10.86 16.23
N TYR A 206 -4.54 -9.73 15.51
CA TYR A 206 -3.30 -9.01 15.24
C TYR A 206 -2.76 -8.31 16.49
N LEU A 207 -3.61 -7.66 17.27
CA LEU A 207 -3.22 -6.97 18.49
C LEU A 207 -2.69 -7.93 19.57
N ALA A 208 -3.33 -9.08 19.74
CA ALA A 208 -3.00 -10.09 20.77
C ALA A 208 -2.82 -9.47 22.18
N GLY A 209 -3.67 -8.47 22.51
CA GLY A 209 -3.63 -7.76 23.78
C GLY A 209 -2.72 -6.53 23.82
N ALA A 210 -2.03 -6.18 22.72
CA ALA A 210 -1.28 -4.91 22.65
C ALA A 210 -2.23 -3.71 22.74
N ASP A 211 -1.78 -2.65 23.43
CA ASP A 211 -2.54 -1.40 23.53
C ASP A 211 -2.67 -0.74 22.14
N PRO A 212 -3.91 -0.52 21.64
CA PRO A 212 -4.12 0.16 20.37
C PRO A 212 -3.68 1.64 20.38
N HIS A 213 -3.50 2.25 21.57
CA HIS A 213 -3.11 3.64 21.75
C HIS A 213 -1.59 3.83 21.59
N GLN A 214 -1.03 3.36 20.47
CA GLN A 214 0.37 3.56 20.13
C GLN A 214 0.56 3.88 18.63
N PRO A 215 1.59 4.67 18.26
CA PRO A 215 1.78 5.16 16.89
C PRO A 215 1.84 4.07 15.81
N LEU A 216 2.41 2.90 16.11
CA LEU A 216 2.54 1.80 15.15
C LEU A 216 1.22 1.01 14.93
N LEU A 217 0.22 1.19 15.79
CA LEU A 217 -1.10 0.55 15.65
C LEU A 217 -2.18 1.54 15.21
N SER A 218 -2.03 2.82 15.57
CA SER A 218 -3.00 3.86 15.27
C SER A 218 -2.33 5.13 14.72
N PRO A 219 -1.57 5.02 13.61
CA PRO A 219 -0.84 6.16 13.07
C PRO A 219 -1.76 7.31 12.62
N ALA A 220 -3.00 7.02 12.19
CA ALA A 220 -3.96 8.05 11.80
C ALA A 220 -4.32 9.03 12.91
N VAL A 221 -4.14 8.63 14.18
CA VAL A 221 -4.50 9.45 15.35
C VAL A 221 -3.32 9.80 16.26
N LEU A 222 -2.23 9.03 16.23
CA LEU A 222 -1.16 9.14 17.23
C LEU A 222 0.23 9.39 16.66
N ALA A 223 0.49 9.11 15.37
CA ALA A 223 1.84 9.23 14.84
C ALA A 223 2.28 10.68 14.66
N ASP A 224 3.55 10.94 14.94
CA ASP A 224 4.27 12.10 14.42
C ASP A 224 4.72 11.80 12.98
N LEU A 225 4.22 12.58 12.03
CA LEU A 225 4.50 12.45 10.61
C LEU A 225 5.53 13.46 10.10
N THR A 226 6.19 14.18 10.99
CA THR A 226 7.23 15.14 10.61
C THR A 226 8.32 14.45 9.80
N GLY A 227 8.66 15.01 8.64
CA GLY A 227 9.69 14.49 7.74
C GLY A 227 9.30 13.25 6.94
N PHE A 228 8.03 12.86 6.96
CA PHE A 228 7.53 11.75 6.13
C PHE A 228 7.68 12.04 4.64
N PRO A 229 7.82 10.98 3.81
CA PRO A 229 7.79 11.12 2.37
C PRO A 229 6.41 11.57 1.87
N PRO A 230 6.33 12.10 0.64
CA PRO A 230 5.06 12.35 -0.01
C PRO A 230 4.17 11.12 -0.02
N MET A 231 2.85 11.30 0.21
CA MET A 231 1.88 10.21 0.29
C MET A 231 0.71 10.39 -0.67
N LEU A 232 0.25 9.29 -1.27
CA LEU A 232 -1.05 9.17 -1.92
C LEU A 232 -1.90 8.18 -1.13
N LEU A 233 -3.02 8.65 -0.60
CA LEU A 233 -4.02 7.84 0.10
C LEU A 233 -5.27 7.77 -0.78
N GLN A 234 -5.66 6.57 -1.21
CA GLN A 234 -6.87 6.35 -2.00
C GLN A 234 -7.87 5.53 -1.20
N VAL A 235 -9.13 5.97 -1.18
CA VAL A 235 -10.18 5.36 -0.35
C VAL A 235 -11.55 5.51 -1.00
N GLY A 236 -12.43 4.52 -0.82
CA GLY A 236 -13.82 4.57 -1.25
C GLY A 236 -14.74 5.22 -0.21
N THR A 237 -15.89 5.77 -0.66
CA THR A 237 -16.87 6.29 0.31
C THR A 237 -17.71 5.22 0.97
N ASN A 238 -17.72 3.98 0.46
CA ASN A 238 -18.54 2.89 0.97
C ASN A 238 -17.69 1.88 1.78
N GLU A 239 -16.86 2.40 2.70
CA GLU A 239 -16.02 1.55 3.54
C GLU A 239 -15.90 2.06 4.98
N LEU A 240 -15.80 1.11 5.91
CA LEU A 240 -15.62 1.39 7.35
C LEU A 240 -14.31 2.13 7.64
N LEU A 241 -13.26 1.91 6.85
CA LEU A 241 -11.93 2.49 7.05
C LEU A 241 -11.74 3.86 6.36
N LEU A 242 -12.82 4.51 5.90
CA LEU A 242 -12.74 5.83 5.28
C LEU A 242 -12.01 6.84 6.16
N ASP A 243 -12.32 6.87 7.45
CA ASP A 243 -11.74 7.85 8.37
C ASP A 243 -10.29 7.58 8.73
N ASP A 244 -9.80 6.38 8.55
CA ASP A 244 -8.39 6.07 8.70
C ASP A 244 -7.56 6.92 7.71
N SER A 245 -8.01 7.01 6.47
CA SER A 245 -7.37 7.82 5.43
C SER A 245 -7.58 9.32 5.62
N THR A 246 -8.80 9.77 5.93
CA THR A 246 -9.10 11.20 6.09
C THR A 246 -8.36 11.81 7.28
N ARG A 247 -8.28 11.07 8.40
CA ARG A 247 -7.57 11.46 9.61
C ARG A 247 -6.05 11.47 9.43
N LEU A 248 -5.48 10.44 8.77
CA LEU A 248 -4.05 10.44 8.45
C LEU A 248 -3.69 11.62 7.53
N ALA A 249 -4.49 11.87 6.49
CA ALA A 249 -4.25 12.99 5.57
C ALA A 249 -4.28 14.35 6.30
N ALA A 250 -5.21 14.55 7.23
CA ALA A 250 -5.27 15.76 8.04
C ALA A 250 -4.01 15.93 8.91
N ARG A 251 -3.56 14.87 9.56
CA ARG A 251 -2.32 14.89 10.38
C ARG A 251 -1.08 15.12 9.53
N ALA A 252 -0.98 14.48 8.36
CA ALA A 252 0.12 14.66 7.43
C ALA A 252 0.24 16.12 6.98
N ARG A 253 -0.87 16.76 6.61
CA ARG A 253 -0.88 18.18 6.26
C ARG A 253 -0.46 19.07 7.42
N ALA A 254 -0.94 18.78 8.63
CA ALA A 254 -0.55 19.53 9.84
C ALA A 254 0.95 19.39 10.15
N ALA A 255 1.57 18.26 9.79
CA ALA A 255 3.01 18.03 9.91
C ALA A 255 3.84 18.56 8.70
N GLY A 256 3.21 19.24 7.74
CA GLY A 256 3.87 19.78 6.55
C GLY A 256 4.25 18.72 5.50
N VAL A 257 3.63 17.55 5.56
CA VAL A 257 3.85 16.45 4.59
C VAL A 257 3.00 16.68 3.35
N ASP A 258 3.60 16.48 2.16
CA ASP A 258 2.91 16.52 0.88
C ASP A 258 2.02 15.28 0.75
N VAL A 259 0.70 15.45 0.91
CA VAL A 259 -0.28 14.35 0.88
C VAL A 259 -1.43 14.64 -0.07
N ILE A 260 -1.71 13.68 -0.94
CA ILE A 260 -2.90 13.61 -1.77
C ILE A 260 -3.86 12.62 -1.11
N LEU A 261 -5.05 13.10 -0.76
CA LEU A 261 -6.18 12.26 -0.37
C LEU A 261 -7.15 12.19 -1.55
N ASP A 262 -7.30 11.00 -2.10
CA ASP A 262 -8.14 10.70 -3.26
C ASP A 262 -9.33 9.84 -2.80
N VAL A 263 -10.50 10.48 -2.67
CA VAL A 263 -11.73 9.82 -2.19
C VAL A 263 -12.65 9.58 -3.37
N THR A 264 -12.89 8.31 -3.70
CA THR A 264 -13.76 7.91 -4.81
C THR A 264 -15.16 7.58 -4.31
N ALA A 265 -16.17 8.21 -4.92
CA ALA A 265 -17.56 8.09 -4.50
C ALA A 265 -18.20 6.76 -4.93
N GLY A 266 -18.91 6.09 -3.99
CA GLY A 266 -19.77 4.93 -4.26
C GLY A 266 -19.03 3.65 -4.59
N VAL A 267 -17.74 3.56 -4.21
CA VAL A 267 -16.92 2.35 -4.38
C VAL A 267 -16.54 1.74 -3.02
N PRO A 268 -16.31 0.41 -2.98
CA PRO A 268 -16.02 -0.32 -1.74
C PRO A 268 -14.54 -0.24 -1.34
N HIS A 269 -14.21 -0.85 -0.21
CA HIS A 269 -12.87 -1.07 0.29
C HIS A 269 -11.97 -1.76 -0.74
N VAL A 270 -10.79 -1.18 -0.97
CA VAL A 270 -9.79 -1.64 -1.96
C VAL A 270 -10.42 -1.85 -3.36
N PHE A 271 -11.25 -0.91 -3.80
CA PHE A 271 -11.92 -0.98 -5.12
C PHE A 271 -10.93 -1.09 -6.28
N GLN A 272 -9.69 -0.70 -6.11
CA GLN A 272 -8.60 -0.81 -7.10
C GLN A 272 -8.34 -2.28 -7.51
N SER A 273 -8.69 -3.26 -6.67
CA SER A 273 -8.59 -4.69 -7.01
C SER A 273 -9.48 -5.10 -8.18
N PHE A 274 -10.49 -4.28 -8.51
CA PHE A 274 -11.41 -4.53 -9.63
C PHE A 274 -10.95 -3.86 -10.95
N ALA A 275 -9.63 -3.65 -11.11
CA ALA A 275 -9.05 -3.17 -12.37
C ALA A 275 -9.47 -4.05 -13.55
N GLY A 276 -9.81 -3.43 -14.68
CA GLY A 276 -10.37 -4.09 -15.86
C GLY A 276 -11.86 -4.42 -15.76
N VAL A 277 -12.50 -4.20 -14.59
CA VAL A 277 -13.94 -4.41 -14.37
C VAL A 277 -14.64 -3.11 -13.98
N LEU A 278 -13.97 -2.25 -13.25
CA LEU A 278 -14.47 -0.99 -12.69
C LEU A 278 -13.62 0.17 -13.19
N ASP A 279 -14.20 1.10 -13.94
CA ASP A 279 -13.50 2.25 -14.52
C ASP A 279 -12.79 3.08 -13.44
N GLU A 280 -13.44 3.28 -12.28
CA GLU A 280 -12.85 3.99 -11.14
C GLU A 280 -11.59 3.31 -10.58
N ALA A 281 -11.49 2.00 -10.69
CA ALA A 281 -10.31 1.25 -10.25
C ALA A 281 -9.12 1.51 -11.19
N ASP A 282 -9.35 1.46 -12.50
CA ASP A 282 -8.31 1.74 -13.50
C ASP A 282 -7.83 3.20 -13.39
N GLU A 283 -8.75 4.15 -13.29
CA GLU A 283 -8.41 5.57 -13.11
C GLU A 283 -7.63 5.83 -11.82
N ALA A 284 -7.97 5.16 -10.72
CA ALA A 284 -7.25 5.30 -9.45
C ALA A 284 -5.82 4.75 -9.56
N LEU A 285 -5.64 3.60 -10.21
CA LEU A 285 -4.31 3.02 -10.45
C LEU A 285 -3.47 3.87 -11.40
N ASP A 286 -4.08 4.49 -12.42
CA ASP A 286 -3.39 5.44 -13.30
C ASP A 286 -2.89 6.66 -12.53
N ARG A 287 -3.72 7.23 -11.62
CA ARG A 287 -3.29 8.31 -10.73
C ARG A 287 -2.15 7.89 -9.80
N ALA A 288 -2.20 6.66 -9.26
CA ALA A 288 -1.12 6.12 -8.44
C ALA A 288 0.19 5.97 -9.23
N ALA A 289 0.11 5.49 -10.48
CA ALA A 289 1.27 5.35 -11.35
C ALA A 289 1.89 6.72 -11.73
N VAL A 290 1.06 7.73 -12.00
CA VAL A 290 1.53 9.11 -12.25
C VAL A 290 2.21 9.67 -11.01
N PHE A 291 1.62 9.50 -9.82
CA PHE A 291 2.20 9.95 -8.56
C PHE A 291 3.58 9.30 -8.31
N LEU A 292 3.68 7.99 -8.45
CA LEU A 292 4.95 7.25 -8.31
C LEU A 292 5.99 7.71 -9.34
N GLY A 293 5.59 7.86 -10.60
CA GLY A 293 6.47 8.32 -11.67
C GLY A 293 7.03 9.74 -11.48
N GLN A 294 6.35 10.58 -10.72
CA GLN A 294 6.80 11.94 -10.38
C GLN A 294 7.75 11.96 -9.17
N ARG A 295 7.66 11.00 -8.26
CA ARG A 295 8.38 11.00 -6.97
C ARG A 295 9.58 10.07 -6.98
N VAL A 296 9.49 8.91 -7.61
CA VAL A 296 10.56 7.91 -7.64
C VAL A 296 11.60 8.26 -8.71
N GLY A 297 12.87 8.34 -8.31
CA GLY A 297 13.98 8.64 -9.22
C GLY A 297 14.07 10.09 -9.73
N GLY A 298 13.21 11.00 -9.25
CA GLY A 298 13.13 12.38 -9.74
C GLY A 298 14.40 13.23 -9.51
N ARG A 299 15.24 12.89 -8.55
CA ARG A 299 16.51 13.62 -8.28
C ARG A 299 17.59 13.38 -9.34
N ILE A 300 17.55 12.28 -10.09
CA ILE A 300 18.53 12.00 -11.17
C ILE A 300 18.38 13.01 -12.32
N ARG A 301 17.19 13.53 -12.60
CA ARG A 301 16.95 14.54 -13.64
C ARG A 301 17.54 15.93 -13.30
N ALA A 302 17.46 16.35 -12.03
CA ALA A 302 17.99 17.63 -11.60
C ALA A 302 19.54 17.66 -11.62
N GLY A 303 20.21 16.57 -11.22
CA GLY A 303 21.67 16.47 -11.25
C GLY A 303 22.27 16.42 -12.67
N ARG A 304 21.55 15.86 -13.67
CA ARG A 304 22.01 15.84 -15.07
C ARG A 304 21.85 17.21 -15.76
N ALA A 305 20.82 17.96 -15.45
CA ALA A 305 20.63 19.32 -15.97
C ALA A 305 21.68 20.30 -15.44
N ALA A 306 22.07 20.18 -14.15
CA ALA A 306 23.08 21.03 -13.52
C ALA A 306 24.52 20.77 -14.04
N ARG A 307 24.82 19.56 -14.57
CA ARG A 307 26.14 19.25 -15.16
C ARG A 307 26.27 19.65 -16.63
N ALA A 308 25.16 19.93 -17.34
CA ALA A 308 25.18 20.31 -18.74
C ALA A 308 25.34 21.83 -18.98
N SER A 309 25.31 22.66 -17.93
CA SER A 309 25.37 24.12 -18.02
C SER A 309 26.67 24.75 -17.50
N SER A 310 27.79 24.01 -17.45
CA SER A 310 29.09 24.63 -17.16
C SER A 310 29.64 25.25 -18.46
N PRO A 311 29.87 26.57 -18.54
CA PRO A 311 30.41 27.21 -19.72
C PRO A 311 31.89 26.80 -19.92
N ALA A 312 32.23 26.40 -21.10
CA ALA A 312 33.63 26.25 -21.52
C ALA A 312 34.32 27.62 -21.41
N GLU A 313 35.29 27.74 -20.51
CA GLU A 313 36.21 28.88 -20.50
C GLU A 313 36.98 28.96 -21.80
N ASN A 314 36.67 30.00 -22.54
CA ASN A 314 37.37 30.42 -23.75
C ASN A 314 38.72 31.01 -23.35
N ARG A 315 39.82 30.25 -23.43
CA ARG A 315 41.18 30.82 -23.38
C ARG A 315 41.57 31.24 -24.79
N SER A 316 41.36 32.48 -25.10
CA SER A 316 42.06 33.16 -26.16
C SER A 316 43.49 33.44 -25.69
N ALA A 317 44.47 32.85 -26.38
CA ALA A 317 45.87 33.26 -26.25
C ALA A 317 46.12 34.44 -27.20
N GLU A 318 46.49 35.55 -26.63
CA GLU A 318 47.19 36.64 -27.34
C GLU A 318 48.70 36.35 -27.30
N SER A 319 49.31 36.43 -28.41
CA SER A 319 50.59 37.06 -28.87
C SER A 319 51.16 36.38 -30.06
#